data_76e7e5661f7523f4268f17e1f00eb9c3
#
_entry.id   76e7e5661f7523f4268f17e1f00eb9c3
#
_cell.length_a   1.000
_cell.length_b   1.000
_cell.length_c   1.000
_cell.angle_alpha   90.00
_cell.angle_beta   90.00
_cell.angle_gamma   90.00
#
_symmetry.space_group_name_H-M   'P 1'
#
loop_
_entity.id
_entity.type
_entity.pdbx_description
1 polymer ?
#
loop_
_entity_poly.entity_id
_entity_poly.type
_entity_poly.pdbx_seq_one_letter_code
_entity_poly.pdbx_strand_id
1 'polypeptide(L)'
;MKNSRKILVPLATLAAAGAIAIGSGATFTSTTANSISSVTSGTLSHTNSKADAAIFTLSDLKPGDTLNGSLTLKNTGSLPAAFSLTETTSTNGFTGENLSLEITNTTTNATVYSGTFGGLEDGIKKSIGDIAPDATNTFVFTVKLAQGADNANQGKKATATYTWDSVQLEGSTFNQ
;
A
#
# COMPACT_ATOMS: atom_id res chain seq x y z
N MET A 1 -42.65 37.56 -42.46
CA MET A 1 -42.36 36.44 -41.57
C MET A 1 -40.92 35.98 -41.77
N LYS A 2 -39.96 36.51 -41.05
CA LYS A 2 -38.56 36.00 -40.98
C LYS A 2 -37.84 36.90 -40.00
N ASN A 3 -37.47 36.37 -38.82
CA ASN A 3 -36.28 36.84 -38.08
C ASN A 3 -36.31 36.51 -36.58
N SER A 4 -37.10 35.54 -36.13
CA SER A 4 -37.14 35.19 -34.71
C SER A 4 -36.23 34.02 -34.25
N ARG A 5 -35.44 33.44 -35.20
CA ARG A 5 -34.58 32.28 -34.87
C ARG A 5 -33.10 32.61 -34.52
N LYS A 6 -32.67 33.85 -34.78
CA LYS A 6 -31.24 34.22 -34.59
C LYS A 6 -30.93 34.87 -33.24
N ILE A 7 -31.93 35.19 -32.45
CA ILE A 7 -31.73 35.89 -31.15
C ILE A 7 -31.75 34.90 -29.96
N LEU A 8 -32.31 33.72 -30.16
CA LEU A 8 -32.47 32.74 -29.08
C LEU A 8 -31.18 31.96 -28.73
N VAL A 9 -30.26 31.80 -29.70
CA VAL A 9 -29.04 31.05 -29.50
C VAL A 9 -28.02 31.77 -28.59
N PRO A 10 -27.76 33.08 -28.75
CA PRO A 10 -26.87 33.79 -27.85
C PRO A 10 -27.46 33.99 -26.44
N LEU A 11 -28.79 34.06 -26.31
CA LEU A 11 -29.42 34.20 -24.99
C LEU A 11 -29.40 32.89 -24.20
N ALA A 12 -29.53 31.75 -24.84
CA ALA A 12 -29.43 30.45 -24.21
C ALA A 12 -28.01 30.15 -23.72
N THR A 13 -26.98 30.57 -24.48
CA THR A 13 -25.58 30.44 -24.08
C THR A 13 -25.23 31.35 -22.89
N LEU A 14 -25.79 32.53 -22.84
CA LEU A 14 -25.58 33.43 -21.70
C LEU A 14 -26.27 32.94 -20.44
N ALA A 15 -27.46 32.33 -20.54
CA ALA A 15 -28.15 31.75 -19.40
C ALA A 15 -27.46 30.50 -18.86
N ALA A 16 -26.82 29.70 -19.70
CA ALA A 16 -26.06 28.53 -19.28
C ALA A 16 -24.75 28.92 -18.57
N ALA A 17 -24.08 29.99 -19.01
CA ALA A 17 -22.89 30.53 -18.34
C ALA A 17 -23.21 31.18 -16.97
N GLY A 18 -24.41 31.78 -16.82
CA GLY A 18 -24.84 32.36 -15.57
C GLY A 18 -25.26 31.35 -14.52
N ALA A 19 -25.74 30.17 -14.92
CA ALA A 19 -26.20 29.13 -13.98
C ALA A 19 -25.04 28.35 -13.31
N ILE A 20 -23.85 28.37 -13.90
CA ILE A 20 -22.66 27.69 -13.34
C ILE A 20 -22.02 28.51 -12.20
N ALA A 21 -22.27 29.81 -12.13
CA ALA A 21 -21.68 30.72 -11.16
C ALA A 21 -22.33 30.63 -9.75
N ILE A 22 -23.46 29.94 -9.56
CA ILE A 22 -24.21 29.95 -8.29
C ILE A 22 -23.87 28.76 -7.39
N GLY A 23 -23.14 27.76 -7.88
CA GLY A 23 -22.94 26.50 -7.15
C GLY A 23 -21.59 26.28 -6.46
N SER A 24 -20.56 27.09 -6.70
CA SER A 24 -19.19 26.74 -6.23
C SER A 24 -18.51 27.75 -5.31
N GLY A 25 -19.16 28.86 -4.96
CA GLY A 25 -18.55 29.89 -4.10
C GLY A 25 -17.28 30.57 -4.66
N ALA A 26 -16.89 30.25 -5.89
CA ALA A 26 -15.79 30.89 -6.59
C ALA A 26 -16.34 31.86 -7.64
N THR A 27 -16.30 33.14 -7.35
CA THR A 27 -16.65 34.19 -8.31
C THR A 27 -15.45 34.44 -9.23
N PHE A 28 -15.42 33.84 -10.40
CA PHE A 28 -14.45 34.19 -11.43
C PHE A 28 -14.99 35.39 -12.20
N THR A 29 -14.51 36.59 -11.89
CA THR A 29 -14.80 37.81 -12.64
C THR A 29 -13.60 38.14 -13.53
N SER A 30 -13.44 37.42 -14.64
CA SER A 30 -12.50 37.78 -15.69
C SER A 30 -13.10 37.43 -17.04
N THR A 31 -13.11 38.41 -17.93
CA THR A 31 -13.55 38.27 -19.34
C THR A 31 -12.45 37.71 -20.24
N THR A 32 -11.34 37.28 -19.73
CA THR A 32 -10.34 36.50 -20.47
C THR A 32 -10.66 35.03 -20.30
N ALA A 33 -11.03 34.37 -21.38
CA ALA A 33 -11.29 32.94 -21.38
C ALA A 33 -10.00 32.17 -21.10
N ASN A 34 -9.88 31.67 -19.92
CA ASN A 34 -8.94 30.56 -19.64
C ASN A 34 -9.57 29.27 -20.20
N SER A 35 -8.88 28.61 -21.08
CA SER A 35 -9.31 27.32 -21.59
C SER A 35 -9.23 26.31 -20.43
N ILE A 36 -10.36 25.67 -20.16
CA ILE A 36 -10.59 24.48 -19.32
C ILE A 36 -9.55 24.27 -18.23
N SER A 37 -9.87 24.66 -17.00
CA SER A 37 -9.18 24.17 -15.82
C SER A 37 -9.81 22.84 -15.39
N SER A 38 -9.02 21.77 -15.31
CA SER A 38 -9.48 20.47 -14.83
C SER A 38 -8.67 20.04 -13.62
N VAL A 39 -9.35 19.47 -12.62
CA VAL A 39 -8.74 18.84 -11.47
C VAL A 39 -9.18 17.38 -11.44
N THR A 40 -8.24 16.47 -11.45
CA THR A 40 -8.51 15.04 -11.34
C THR A 40 -7.87 14.52 -10.05
N SER A 41 -8.64 13.80 -9.22
CA SER A 41 -8.09 13.13 -8.05
C SER A 41 -7.21 11.96 -8.44
N GLY A 42 -6.14 11.73 -7.69
CA GLY A 42 -5.32 10.54 -7.84
C GLY A 42 -6.00 9.29 -7.28
N THR A 43 -5.43 8.13 -7.60
CA THR A 43 -5.91 6.83 -7.14
C THR A 43 -4.93 6.20 -6.17
N LEU A 44 -5.46 5.46 -5.17
CA LEU A 44 -4.72 4.63 -4.26
C LEU A 44 -5.01 3.16 -4.59
N SER A 45 -3.98 2.41 -4.96
CA SER A 45 -4.09 0.97 -5.27
C SER A 45 -2.72 0.32 -5.18
N HIS A 46 -2.69 -0.96 -4.79
CA HIS A 46 -1.46 -1.75 -4.80
C HIS A 46 -1.72 -3.22 -5.15
N THR A 47 -0.68 -3.92 -5.55
CA THR A 47 -0.70 -5.36 -5.78
C THR A 47 0.37 -6.05 -4.96
N ASN A 48 0.04 -7.28 -4.51
CA ASN A 48 0.93 -8.20 -3.81
C ASN A 48 1.12 -9.46 -4.66
N SER A 49 2.35 -9.82 -4.98
CA SER A 49 2.66 -11.02 -5.79
C SER A 49 2.30 -12.34 -5.11
N LYS A 50 2.02 -12.32 -3.81
CA LYS A 50 1.58 -13.45 -2.99
C LYS A 50 0.19 -13.22 -2.39
N ALA A 51 -0.67 -12.41 -3.04
CA ALA A 51 -2.06 -12.27 -2.61
C ALA A 51 -2.74 -13.64 -2.54
N ASP A 52 -3.40 -13.92 -1.41
CA ASP A 52 -4.10 -15.18 -1.12
C ASP A 52 -3.20 -16.44 -1.20
N ALA A 53 -1.89 -16.29 -1.12
CA ALA A 53 -0.92 -17.37 -1.18
C ALA A 53 0.08 -17.32 -0.01
N ALA A 54 0.62 -18.47 0.35
CA ALA A 54 1.68 -18.54 1.35
C ALA A 54 2.96 -17.86 0.83
N ILE A 55 3.60 -17.05 1.67
CA ILE A 55 4.90 -16.45 1.38
C ILE A 55 5.97 -17.54 1.38
N PHE A 56 5.85 -18.47 2.31
CA PHE A 56 6.71 -19.65 2.43
C PHE A 56 5.92 -20.82 3.03
N THR A 57 6.34 -22.02 2.72
CA THR A 57 5.85 -23.26 3.34
C THR A 57 7.02 -24.25 3.40
N LEU A 58 7.26 -24.82 4.54
CA LEU A 58 8.28 -25.86 4.70
C LEU A 58 7.83 -26.85 5.79
N SER A 59 8.07 -28.14 5.54
CA SER A 59 7.99 -29.22 6.51
C SER A 59 9.38 -29.76 6.81
N ASP A 60 9.50 -30.50 7.91
CA ASP A 60 10.70 -31.25 8.28
C ASP A 60 11.98 -30.41 8.47
N LEU A 61 11.81 -29.18 9.05
CA LEU A 61 12.96 -28.37 9.46
C LEU A 61 13.82 -29.12 10.48
N LYS A 62 15.11 -29.08 10.28
CA LYS A 62 16.10 -29.55 11.25
C LYS A 62 16.91 -28.38 11.80
N PRO A 63 17.50 -28.51 13.00
CA PRO A 63 18.36 -27.49 13.57
C PRO A 63 19.43 -26.98 12.58
N GLY A 64 19.53 -25.66 12.44
CA GLY A 64 20.40 -24.98 11.49
C GLY A 64 19.79 -24.65 10.14
N ASP A 65 18.63 -25.20 9.80
CA ASP A 65 17.96 -24.90 8.54
C ASP A 65 17.49 -23.44 8.49
N THR A 66 17.59 -22.88 7.29
CA THR A 66 17.08 -21.53 6.96
C THR A 66 16.16 -21.63 5.74
N LEU A 67 15.00 -21.02 5.86
CA LEU A 67 13.99 -20.92 4.80
C LEU A 67 13.83 -19.46 4.40
N ASN A 68 13.88 -19.18 3.10
CA ASN A 68 13.59 -17.86 2.56
C ASN A 68 12.31 -17.91 1.72
N GLY A 69 11.40 -16.97 2.02
CA GLY A 69 10.23 -16.66 1.19
C GLY A 69 10.29 -15.22 0.74
N SER A 70 9.75 -14.90 -0.44
CA SER A 70 9.71 -13.54 -0.92
C SER A 70 8.39 -13.17 -1.54
N LEU A 71 8.08 -11.87 -1.51
CA LEU A 71 6.99 -11.26 -2.24
C LEU A 71 7.38 -9.87 -2.73
N THR A 72 6.62 -9.36 -3.69
CA THR A 72 6.74 -7.98 -4.15
C THR A 72 5.44 -7.24 -3.90
N LEU A 73 5.58 -5.98 -3.45
CA LEU A 73 4.49 -5.01 -3.40
C LEU A 73 4.73 -3.95 -4.47
N LYS A 74 3.75 -3.71 -5.31
CA LYS A 74 3.76 -2.63 -6.30
C LYS A 74 2.68 -1.63 -5.97
N ASN A 75 3.02 -0.34 -5.90
CA ASN A 75 2.04 0.73 -5.91
C ASN A 75 1.52 0.91 -7.34
N THR A 76 0.27 0.53 -7.58
CA THR A 76 -0.41 0.66 -8.88
C THR A 76 -1.30 1.89 -8.95
N GLY A 77 -1.36 2.68 -7.89
CA GLY A 77 -2.03 3.96 -7.84
C GLY A 77 -1.21 5.07 -8.51
N SER A 78 -1.83 6.20 -8.73
CA SER A 78 -1.18 7.40 -9.28
C SER A 78 -0.54 8.30 -8.22
N LEU A 79 -0.73 7.99 -6.93
CA LEU A 79 -0.21 8.74 -5.80
C LEU A 79 0.86 7.95 -5.04
N PRO A 80 1.90 8.62 -4.49
CA PRO A 80 2.77 7.99 -3.51
C PRO A 80 1.97 7.64 -2.25
N ALA A 81 2.28 6.52 -1.62
CA ALA A 81 1.56 6.02 -0.46
C ALA A 81 2.51 5.47 0.59
N ALA A 82 2.15 5.66 1.86
CA ALA A 82 2.77 5.02 3.00
C ALA A 82 2.23 3.59 3.13
N PHE A 83 3.12 2.61 3.18
CA PHE A 83 2.78 1.21 3.31
C PHE A 83 3.06 0.67 4.70
N SER A 84 2.24 -0.28 5.13
CA SER A 84 2.41 -0.99 6.39
C SER A 84 2.17 -2.48 6.24
N LEU A 85 2.89 -3.25 7.07
CA LEU A 85 2.72 -4.67 7.31
C LEU A 85 2.01 -4.87 8.66
N THR A 86 1.07 -5.80 8.72
CA THR A 86 0.44 -6.26 9.96
C THR A 86 0.52 -7.78 10.03
N GLU A 87 1.07 -8.33 11.11
CA GLU A 87 0.84 -9.73 11.48
C GLU A 87 -0.54 -9.80 12.12
N THR A 88 -1.48 -10.49 11.49
CA THR A 88 -2.88 -10.53 11.97
C THR A 88 -3.10 -11.62 13.01
N THR A 89 -2.42 -12.73 12.84
CA THR A 89 -2.41 -13.85 13.78
C THR A 89 -1.12 -14.64 13.62
N SER A 90 -0.58 -15.13 14.71
CA SER A 90 0.56 -16.03 14.69
C SER A 90 0.47 -17.12 15.75
N THR A 91 1.16 -18.23 15.51
CA THR A 91 1.42 -19.28 16.49
C THR A 91 2.86 -19.70 16.36
N ASN A 92 3.52 -19.95 17.50
CA ASN A 92 4.86 -20.50 17.54
C ASN A 92 4.94 -21.59 18.61
N GLY A 93 5.04 -22.84 18.18
CA GLY A 93 5.19 -23.99 19.10
C GLY A 93 6.64 -24.28 19.48
N PHE A 94 7.62 -23.59 18.89
CA PHE A 94 9.03 -23.77 19.21
C PHE A 94 9.37 -23.09 20.55
N THR A 95 10.30 -23.66 21.30
CA THR A 95 10.67 -23.15 22.64
C THR A 95 11.63 -21.97 22.52
N GLY A 96 11.43 -20.96 23.38
CA GLY A 96 12.30 -19.79 23.45
C GLY A 96 12.43 -19.08 22.09
N GLU A 97 13.66 -18.70 21.74
CA GLU A 97 14.00 -18.01 20.50
C GLU A 97 14.52 -18.96 19.40
N ASN A 98 14.22 -20.27 19.53
CA ASN A 98 14.75 -21.25 18.58
C ASN A 98 14.27 -21.07 17.16
N LEU A 99 13.05 -20.53 16.94
CA LEU A 99 12.59 -20.16 15.59
C LEU A 99 12.58 -18.64 15.46
N SER A 100 13.48 -18.12 14.63
CA SER A 100 13.59 -16.69 14.35
C SER A 100 12.97 -16.33 13.01
N LEU A 101 12.57 -15.06 12.87
CA LEU A 101 12.10 -14.44 11.65
C LEU A 101 12.82 -13.11 11.43
N GLU A 102 13.33 -12.91 10.24
CA GLU A 102 13.79 -11.62 9.74
C GLU A 102 12.98 -11.24 8.49
N ILE A 103 12.49 -10.01 8.43
CA ILE A 103 11.80 -9.45 7.28
C ILE A 103 12.61 -8.26 6.80
N THR A 104 13.11 -8.34 5.56
CA THR A 104 13.94 -7.29 4.96
C THR A 104 13.30 -6.78 3.67
N ASN A 105 13.20 -5.46 3.52
CA ASN A 105 12.94 -4.83 2.23
C ASN A 105 14.27 -4.76 1.45
N THR A 106 14.46 -5.67 0.50
CA THR A 106 15.71 -5.76 -0.26
C THR A 106 15.87 -4.67 -1.32
N THR A 107 14.79 -3.97 -1.66
CA THR A 107 14.86 -2.81 -2.58
C THR A 107 15.50 -1.61 -1.91
N THR A 108 15.21 -1.39 -0.62
CA THR A 108 15.73 -0.26 0.15
C THR A 108 16.84 -0.67 1.14
N ASN A 109 17.13 -1.98 1.27
CA ASN A 109 18.02 -2.58 2.26
C ASN A 109 17.61 -2.26 3.72
N ALA A 110 16.31 -2.11 3.98
CA ALA A 110 15.78 -1.81 5.30
C ALA A 110 15.27 -3.09 6.00
N THR A 111 15.69 -3.32 7.23
CA THR A 111 15.10 -4.37 8.08
C THR A 111 13.78 -3.88 8.61
N VAL A 112 12.71 -4.61 8.30
CA VAL A 112 11.34 -4.36 8.78
C VAL A 112 11.15 -4.98 10.16
N TYR A 113 11.61 -6.21 10.32
CA TYR A 113 11.52 -6.98 11.56
C TYR A 113 12.70 -7.92 11.70
N SER A 114 13.18 -8.11 12.93
CA SER A 114 14.15 -9.14 13.30
C SER A 114 13.88 -9.58 14.72
N GLY A 115 13.55 -10.85 14.91
CA GLY A 115 13.20 -11.41 16.23
C GLY A 115 12.70 -12.83 16.14
N THR A 116 11.94 -13.26 17.16
CA THR A 116 11.30 -14.58 17.20
C THR A 116 10.17 -14.65 16.16
N PHE A 117 9.97 -15.81 15.55
CA PHE A 117 8.81 -16.05 14.69
C PHE A 117 7.51 -15.85 15.48
N GLY A 118 6.57 -15.06 14.94
CA GLY A 118 5.34 -14.68 15.65
C GLY A 118 5.58 -13.68 16.79
N GLY A 119 6.68 -12.93 16.74
CA GLY A 119 6.99 -11.91 17.74
C GLY A 119 6.64 -10.48 17.30
N LEU A 120 6.08 -10.30 16.11
CA LEU A 120 5.36 -9.08 15.78
C LEU A 120 4.08 -9.03 16.63
N GLU A 121 3.74 -7.86 17.13
CA GLU A 121 2.50 -7.68 17.90
C GLU A 121 1.29 -7.81 16.97
N ASP A 122 0.45 -8.82 17.20
CA ASP A 122 -0.72 -9.13 16.38
C ASP A 122 -1.66 -7.92 16.28
N GLY A 123 -2.06 -7.58 15.06
CA GLY A 123 -2.95 -6.47 14.76
C GLY A 123 -2.28 -5.09 14.73
N ILE A 124 -1.00 -4.96 15.09
CA ILE A 124 -0.29 -3.68 15.06
C ILE A 124 0.38 -3.46 13.71
N LYS A 125 0.10 -2.28 13.12
CA LYS A 125 0.68 -1.85 11.85
C LYS A 125 2.16 -1.46 12.02
N LYS A 126 3.02 -2.13 11.29
CA LYS A 126 4.44 -1.81 11.17
C LYS A 126 4.68 -1.04 9.88
N SER A 127 5.16 0.19 9.94
CA SER A 127 5.55 0.95 8.74
C SER A 127 6.67 0.23 7.99
N ILE A 128 6.54 0.15 6.67
CA ILE A 128 7.56 -0.40 5.77
C ILE A 128 8.07 0.62 4.75
N GLY A 129 7.67 1.90 4.94
CA GLY A 129 8.09 3.04 4.15
C GLY A 129 7.11 3.42 3.05
N ASP A 130 7.45 4.49 2.34
CA ASP A 130 6.66 5.02 1.24
C ASP A 130 7.06 4.35 -0.07
N ILE A 131 6.06 4.06 -0.92
CA ILE A 131 6.29 3.52 -2.26
C ILE A 131 5.69 4.50 -3.27
N ALA A 132 6.54 5.00 -4.17
CA ALA A 132 6.14 5.91 -5.24
C ALA A 132 5.20 5.21 -6.25
N PRO A 133 4.43 5.97 -7.05
CA PRO A 133 3.63 5.41 -8.14
C PRO A 133 4.48 4.52 -9.06
N ASP A 134 3.91 3.40 -9.48
CA ASP A 134 4.54 2.37 -10.31
C ASP A 134 5.79 1.69 -9.74
N ALA A 135 6.29 2.12 -8.58
CA ALA A 135 7.43 1.49 -7.93
C ALA A 135 7.05 0.15 -7.30
N THR A 136 8.04 -0.74 -7.26
CA THR A 136 7.93 -2.08 -6.68
C THR A 136 8.99 -2.28 -5.61
N ASN A 137 8.59 -2.76 -4.45
CA ASN A 137 9.50 -3.17 -3.38
C ASN A 137 9.44 -4.67 -3.18
N THR A 138 10.58 -5.29 -2.95
CA THR A 138 10.73 -6.72 -2.68
C THR A 138 11.01 -6.95 -1.21
N PHE A 139 10.22 -7.82 -0.60
CA PHE A 139 10.37 -8.23 0.81
C PHE A 139 10.80 -9.68 0.87
N VAL A 140 11.83 -9.95 1.65
CA VAL A 140 12.33 -11.30 1.92
C VAL A 140 12.06 -11.62 3.39
N PHE A 141 11.47 -12.77 3.61
CA PHE A 141 11.21 -13.39 4.90
C PHE A 141 12.22 -14.52 5.09
N THR A 142 13.08 -14.39 6.06
CA THR A 142 14.07 -15.40 6.42
C THR A 142 13.67 -16.03 7.74
N VAL A 143 13.27 -17.30 7.71
CA VAL A 143 12.96 -18.10 8.89
C VAL A 143 14.12 -19.05 9.18
N LYS A 144 14.61 -19.09 10.42
CA LYS A 144 15.74 -19.93 10.79
C LYS A 144 15.44 -20.69 12.08
N LEU A 145 15.65 -22.01 12.03
CA LEU A 145 15.70 -22.84 13.22
C LEU A 145 17.12 -22.86 13.79
N ALA A 146 17.27 -22.48 15.05
CA ALA A 146 18.58 -22.41 15.71
C ALA A 146 19.32 -23.75 15.64
N GLN A 147 20.63 -23.72 15.41
CA GLN A 147 21.47 -24.92 15.39
C GLN A 147 21.44 -25.70 16.72
N GLY A 148 21.24 -24.98 17.83
CA GLY A 148 21.16 -25.56 19.18
C GLY A 148 19.75 -25.99 19.60
N ALA A 149 18.76 -25.96 18.71
CA ALA A 149 17.41 -26.40 19.03
C ALA A 149 17.42 -27.91 19.39
N ASP A 150 16.91 -28.21 20.55
CA ASP A 150 16.90 -29.57 21.15
C ASP A 150 15.65 -30.38 20.72
N ASN A 151 15.53 -31.61 21.22
CA ASN A 151 14.42 -32.52 20.95
C ASN A 151 13.05 -31.99 21.39
N ALA A 152 12.98 -31.00 22.29
CA ALA A 152 11.71 -30.36 22.66
C ALA A 152 11.06 -29.61 21.49
N ASN A 153 11.85 -29.30 20.47
CA ASN A 153 11.39 -28.65 19.24
C ASN A 153 10.98 -29.61 18.12
N GLN A 154 11.15 -30.95 18.34
CA GLN A 154 10.77 -31.94 17.34
C GLN A 154 9.24 -31.97 17.12
N GLY A 155 8.79 -31.97 15.86
CA GLY A 155 7.37 -31.99 15.49
C GLY A 155 6.61 -30.71 15.79
N LYS A 156 7.28 -29.64 16.22
CA LYS A 156 6.66 -28.35 16.46
C LYS A 156 6.28 -27.67 15.16
N LYS A 157 5.26 -26.78 15.25
CA LYS A 157 4.73 -26.01 14.13
C LYS A 157 4.69 -24.55 14.50
N ALA A 158 4.80 -23.69 13.48
CA ALA A 158 4.58 -22.26 13.58
C ALA A 158 3.81 -21.79 12.35
N THR A 159 2.92 -20.83 12.56
CA THR A 159 2.12 -20.21 11.49
C THR A 159 2.04 -18.71 11.72
N ALA A 160 1.97 -17.92 10.65
CA ALA A 160 1.69 -16.49 10.73
C ALA A 160 0.92 -16.05 9.49
N THR A 161 0.03 -15.10 9.66
CA THR A 161 -0.75 -14.47 8.60
C THR A 161 -0.45 -12.98 8.58
N TYR A 162 -0.22 -12.44 7.39
CA TYR A 162 0.17 -11.06 7.19
C TYR A 162 -0.81 -10.34 6.27
N THR A 163 -1.09 -9.07 6.58
CA THR A 163 -1.80 -8.14 5.70
C THR A 163 -0.94 -6.93 5.39
N TRP A 164 -1.21 -6.33 4.24
CA TRP A 164 -0.49 -5.19 3.71
C TRP A 164 -1.48 -4.09 3.43
N ASP A 165 -1.22 -2.91 3.99
CA ASP A 165 -2.06 -1.74 3.83
C ASP A 165 -1.28 -0.62 3.15
N SER A 166 -1.98 0.25 2.42
CA SER A 166 -1.45 1.50 1.91
C SER A 166 -2.36 2.65 2.27
N VAL A 167 -1.77 3.78 2.64
CA VAL A 167 -2.48 5.01 2.98
C VAL A 167 -1.87 6.15 2.18
N GLN A 168 -2.72 7.01 1.61
CA GLN A 168 -2.28 8.20 0.89
C GLN A 168 -1.48 9.10 1.84
N LEU A 169 -0.40 9.69 1.33
CA LEU A 169 0.35 10.72 2.03
C LEU A 169 -0.48 12.02 2.13
N GLU A 170 -0.14 12.86 3.10
CA GLU A 170 -0.80 14.16 3.25
C GLU A 170 -0.68 15.00 1.99
N GLY A 171 -1.73 15.78 1.71
CA GLY A 171 -1.79 16.67 0.56
C GLY A 171 -0.80 17.84 0.66
N SER A 172 -0.37 18.33 -0.49
CA SER A 172 0.49 19.52 -0.60
C SER A 172 -0.25 20.67 -1.25
N THR A 173 0.16 21.91 -0.94
CA THR A 173 -0.35 23.11 -1.61
C THR A 173 0.46 23.35 -2.88
N PHE A 174 -0.21 23.48 -4.01
CA PHE A 174 0.39 23.82 -5.29
C PHE A 174 -0.02 25.24 -5.67
N ASN A 175 0.96 26.13 -5.87
CA ASN A 175 0.78 27.49 -6.37
C ASN A 175 1.21 27.52 -7.84
N GLN A 176 0.32 27.99 -8.72
CA GLN A 176 0.56 28.14 -10.15
C GLN A 176 0.32 29.61 -10.57
#